data_44494fd30ee87d7428cb8c34182027aa
#
_entry.id   44494fd30ee87d7428cb8c34182027aa
#
_cell.length_a   1.000
_cell.length_b   1.000
_cell.length_c   1.000
_cell.angle_alpha   90.00
_cell.angle_beta   90.00
_cell.angle_gamma   90.00
#
_symmetry.space_group_name_H-M   'P 1'
#
loop_
_entity.id
_entity.type
_entity.pdbx_description
1 polymer ?
#
loop_
_entity_poly.entity_id
_entity_poly.type
_entity_poly.pdbx_seq_one_letter_code
_entity_poly.pdbx_strand_id
1 'polypeptide(L)' 'MDASELVPGEEYIYLGKDGRTGPLRFEGVREGGRVFVFNLQRPRVGQMMLGRPHVERNILKIEEWTRID' A
#
# COMPACT_ATOMS: atom_id res chain seq x y z
N MET A 1 3.64 5.94 6.48
CA MET A 1 4.69 4.91 6.48
C MET A 1 5.83 5.35 5.57
N ASP A 2 7.06 5.12 5.98
CA ASP A 2 8.20 5.43 5.12
C ASP A 2 8.22 4.43 3.96
N ALA A 3 8.33 4.96 2.74
CA ALA A 3 8.31 4.12 1.54
C ALA A 3 9.47 3.12 1.50
N SER A 4 10.59 3.41 2.15
CA SER A 4 11.74 2.51 2.20
C SER A 4 11.50 1.28 3.07
N GLU A 5 10.45 1.28 3.88
CA GLU A 5 10.12 0.14 4.73
C GLU A 5 9.24 -0.90 4.05
N LEU A 6 8.80 -0.62 2.82
CA LEU A 6 7.97 -1.56 2.08
C LEU A 6 8.77 -2.80 1.67
N VAL A 7 8.20 -3.96 1.91
CA VAL A 7 8.84 -5.24 1.60
C VAL A 7 8.00 -5.96 0.54
N PRO A 8 8.58 -6.29 -0.63
CA PRO A 8 7.85 -7.04 -1.65
C PRO A 8 7.30 -8.35 -1.11
N GLY A 9 6.06 -8.63 -1.43
CA GLY A 9 5.35 -9.82 -0.95
C GLY A 9 4.58 -9.63 0.34
N GLU A 10 4.85 -8.57 1.07
CA GLU A 10 4.11 -8.26 2.29
C GLU A 10 2.82 -7.51 1.98
N GLU A 11 1.89 -7.56 2.91
CA GLU A 11 0.58 -6.94 2.75
C GLU A 11 0.45 -5.66 3.56
N TYR A 12 -0.29 -4.71 2.99
CA TYR A 12 -0.48 -3.37 3.55
C TYR A 12 -1.92 -2.93 3.37
N ILE A 13 -2.29 -1.84 4.04
CA ILE A 13 -3.61 -1.22 3.93
C ILE A 13 -3.45 0.17 3.34
N TYR A 14 -4.31 0.52 2.40
CA TYR A 14 -4.44 1.88 1.91
C TYR A 14 -5.60 2.55 2.65
N LEU A 15 -5.32 3.62 3.35
CA LEU A 15 -6.33 4.38 4.06
C LEU A 15 -6.52 5.72 3.38
N GLY A 16 -7.62 5.87 2.66
CA GLY A 16 -7.96 7.09 1.94
C GLY A 16 -9.16 7.79 2.55
N LYS A 17 -9.66 8.80 1.82
CA LYS A 17 -10.81 9.58 2.28
C LYS A 17 -12.07 8.74 2.44
N ASP A 18 -12.23 7.76 1.59
CA ASP A 18 -13.42 6.92 1.57
C ASP A 18 -13.28 5.66 2.43
N GLY A 19 -12.26 5.62 3.26
CA GLY A 19 -12.01 4.48 4.12
C GLY A 19 -10.85 3.65 3.65
N ARG A 20 -10.81 2.40 4.10
CA ARG A 20 -9.68 1.55 3.80
C ARG A 20 -9.87 0.77 2.51
N THR A 21 -8.78 0.50 1.83
CA THR A 21 -8.69 -0.42 0.72
C THR A 21 -7.59 -1.44 1.03
N GLY A 22 -7.88 -2.69 0.86
CA GLY A 22 -6.90 -3.72 1.09
C GLY A 22 -7.49 -4.92 1.77
N PRO A 23 -6.63 -5.90 2.06
CA PRO A 23 -5.17 -5.82 1.98
C PRO A 23 -4.63 -5.76 0.56
N LEU A 24 -3.56 -5.01 0.42
CA LEU A 24 -2.80 -4.88 -0.81
C LEU A 24 -1.45 -5.56 -0.63
N ARG A 25 -1.01 -6.30 -1.63
CA ARG A 25 0.33 -6.88 -1.60
C ARG A 25 1.29 -5.97 -2.36
N PHE A 26 2.36 -5.57 -1.72
CA PHE A 26 3.38 -4.76 -2.38
C PHE A 26 4.16 -5.63 -3.35
N GLU A 27 4.27 -5.19 -4.60
CA GLU A 27 4.96 -5.94 -5.62
C GLU A 27 6.39 -5.45 -5.83
N GLY A 28 6.59 -4.14 -5.81
CA GLY A 28 7.89 -3.55 -6.03
C GLY A 28 7.77 -2.13 -6.54
N VAL A 29 8.91 -1.57 -6.95
CA VAL A 29 8.96 -0.21 -7.49
C VAL A 29 9.29 -0.23 -8.96
N ARG A 30 8.90 0.83 -9.66
CA ARG A 30 9.20 1.03 -11.08
C ARG A 30 9.64 2.46 -11.29
N GLU A 31 10.14 2.74 -12.49
CA GLU A 31 10.56 4.08 -12.92
C GLU A 31 11.56 4.72 -11.94
N GLY A 32 12.60 3.97 -11.62
CA GLY A 32 13.65 4.49 -10.75
C GLY A 32 13.22 4.76 -9.32
N GLY A 33 12.20 4.03 -8.85
CA GLY A 33 11.71 4.18 -7.48
C GLY A 33 10.66 5.25 -7.31
N ARG A 34 10.09 5.74 -8.41
CA ARG A 34 9.05 6.77 -8.36
C ARG A 34 7.65 6.19 -8.23
N VAL A 35 7.45 4.99 -8.72
CA VAL A 35 6.14 4.34 -8.73
C VAL A 35 6.20 3.08 -7.89
N PHE A 36 5.24 2.97 -6.97
CA PHE A 36 5.12 1.83 -6.07
C PHE A 36 3.89 1.03 -6.49
N VAL A 37 4.09 -0.24 -6.78
CA VAL A 37 3.06 -1.11 -7.34
C VAL A 37 2.54 -2.04 -6.27
N PHE A 38 1.21 -2.04 -6.11
CA PHE A 38 0.51 -2.90 -5.16
C PHE A 38 -0.53 -3.72 -5.92
N ASN A 39 -0.73 -4.95 -5.51
CA ASN A 39 -1.75 -5.82 -6.09
C ASN A 39 -2.91 -5.94 -5.11
N LEU A 40 -4.09 -5.56 -5.58
CA LEU A 40 -5.32 -5.73 -4.84
C LEU A 40 -5.85 -7.14 -5.12
N GLN A 41 -6.06 -7.90 -4.06
CA GLN A 41 -6.48 -9.29 -4.21
C GLN A 41 -7.96 -9.51 -3.89
N ARG A 42 -8.55 -8.62 -3.11
CA ARG A 42 -9.97 -8.72 -2.72
C ARG A 42 -10.54 -7.32 -2.55
N PRO A 43 -11.82 -7.11 -2.85
CA PRO A 43 -12.77 -8.04 -3.48
C PRO A 43 -12.51 -8.23 -4.97
N ARG A 44 -11.65 -7.40 -5.57
CA ARG A 44 -11.31 -7.47 -6.99
C ARG A 44 -9.82 -7.59 -7.16
N VAL A 45 -9.42 -8.40 -8.12
CA VAL A 45 -8.02 -8.46 -8.54
C VAL A 45 -7.71 -7.21 -9.37
N GLY A 46 -6.57 -6.59 -9.11
CA GLY A 46 -6.14 -5.41 -9.84
C GLY A 46 -4.83 -4.88 -9.32
N GLN A 47 -4.32 -3.86 -10.00
CA GLN A 47 -3.10 -3.18 -9.58
C GLN A 47 -3.40 -1.75 -9.18
N MET A 48 -2.68 -1.29 -8.16
CA MET A 48 -2.71 0.10 -7.73
C MET A 48 -1.28 0.63 -7.81
N MET A 49 -1.11 1.74 -8.52
CA MET A 49 0.19 2.39 -8.66
C MET A 49 0.16 3.70 -7.90
N LEU A 50 1.09 3.87 -6.99
CA LEU A 50 1.12 5.05 -6.13
C LEU A 50 2.47 5.74 -6.21
N GLY A 51 2.46 7.07 -6.15
CA GLY A 51 3.66 7.84 -5.98
C GLY A 51 4.10 7.82 -4.52
N ARG A 52 5.34 8.23 -4.28
CA ARG A 52 5.90 8.24 -2.92
C ARG A 52 5.06 9.01 -1.90
N PRO A 53 4.57 10.24 -2.21
CA PRO A 53 3.76 10.97 -1.24
C PRO A 53 2.50 10.23 -0.81
N HIS A 54 1.86 9.52 -1.74
CA HIS A 54 0.67 8.74 -1.42
C HIS A 54 1.01 7.56 -0.52
N VAL A 55 2.13 6.89 -0.79
CA VAL A 55 2.58 5.80 0.06
C VAL A 55 2.81 6.31 1.49
N GLU A 56 3.51 7.42 1.62
CA GLU A 56 3.87 7.92 2.94
C GLU A 56 2.67 8.40 3.75
N ARG A 57 1.63 8.91 3.08
CA ARG A 57 0.44 9.40 3.75
C ARG A 57 -0.64 8.35 3.98
N ASN A 58 -0.76 7.40 3.05
CA ASN A 58 -1.96 6.55 2.99
C ASN A 58 -1.70 5.07 3.22
N ILE A 59 -0.46 4.62 3.13
CA ILE A 59 -0.15 3.19 3.32
C ILE A 59 0.19 2.92 4.78
N LEU A 60 -0.44 1.88 5.33
CA LEU A 60 -0.22 1.46 6.71
C LEU A 60 0.13 -0.02 6.74
N LYS A 61 0.92 -0.41 7.72
CA LYS A 61 1.10 -1.81 8.03
C LYS A 61 -0.21 -2.37 8.59
N ILE A 62 -0.48 -3.64 8.35
CA ILE A 62 -1.71 -4.25 8.86
C ILE A 62 -1.81 -4.13 10.38
N GLU A 63 -0.69 -4.32 11.08
CA GLU A 63 -0.67 -4.18 12.52
C GLU A 63 -0.96 -2.76 13.00
N GLU A 64 -0.55 -1.75 12.22
CA GLU A 64 -0.89 -0.36 12.53
C GLU A 64 -2.38 -0.10 12.37
N TRP A 65 -2.98 -0.68 11.35
CA TRP A 65 -4.42 -0.56 11.11
C TRP A 65 -5.21 -1.14 12.27
N THR A 66 -4.80 -2.30 12.75
CA THR A 66 -5.52 -2.95 13.86
C THR A 66 -5.41 -2.18 15.18
N ARG A 67 -4.40 -1.33 15.33
CA ARG A 67 -4.24 -0.51 16.52
C ARG A 67 -5.11 0.74 16.53
N ILE A 68 -5.59 1.16 15.37
CA ILE A 68 -6.41 2.37 15.26
C ILE A 68 -7.79 2.15 15.87
N ASP A 69 -8.26 0.95 15.88
CA ASP A 69 -9.54 0.60 16.53
C ASP A 69 -9.36 0.41 18.06
#